data_106721c623f4e2c3574a0b46ce10ef63
#
_entry.id   106721c623f4e2c3574a0b46ce10ef63
#
_cell.length_a   1.000
_cell.length_b   1.000
_cell.length_c   1.000
_cell.angle_alpha   90.00
_cell.angle_beta   90.00
_cell.angle_gamma   90.00
#
_symmetry.space_group_name_H-M   'P 1'
#
loop_
_entity.id
_entity.type
_entity.pdbx_description
1 polymer ?
#
loop_
_entity_poly.entity_id
_entity_poly.type
_entity_poly.pdbx_seq_one_letter_code
_entity_poly.pdbx_strand_id
1 'polypeptide(L)'
;MAIPVTIADDSLLSRKTVRKALPPEWDIELTEACNGKEALAAVAAGKAEVLFLDLTMPELDGFGVLRQLHDHHAKTVVIVISADIQPEARKLVESLGAFRFLHKPLQPDQLRQTLADLGLL
;
A
#
# COMPACT_ATOMS: atom_id res chain seq x y z
N MET A 1 0.32 -16.53 12.86
CA MET A 1 -0.25 -16.64 11.51
C MET A 1 0.29 -15.52 10.64
N ALA A 2 0.60 -15.84 9.39
CA ALA A 2 1.12 -14.85 8.45
C ALA A 2 0.02 -13.86 8.05
N ILE A 3 0.33 -12.59 8.08
CA ILE A 3 -0.58 -11.53 7.66
C ILE A 3 -0.51 -11.40 6.13
N PRO A 4 -1.65 -11.44 5.42
CA PRO A 4 -1.64 -11.22 3.97
C PRO A 4 -1.30 -9.76 3.65
N VAL A 5 -0.25 -9.56 2.88
CA VAL A 5 0.24 -8.22 2.49
C VAL A 5 0.39 -8.18 0.98
N THR A 6 -0.06 -7.10 0.36
CA THR A 6 0.14 -6.88 -1.07
C THR A 6 0.92 -5.59 -1.29
N ILE A 7 1.89 -5.63 -2.20
CA ILE A 7 2.60 -4.45 -2.69
C ILE A 7 2.14 -4.19 -4.11
N ALA A 8 1.51 -3.04 -4.34
CA ALA A 8 1.00 -2.64 -5.65
C ALA A 8 1.79 -1.45 -6.19
N ASP A 9 2.55 -1.69 -7.25
CA ASP A 9 3.38 -0.70 -7.94
C ASP A 9 3.74 -1.27 -9.30
N ASP A 10 3.69 -0.48 -10.36
CA ASP A 10 4.01 -0.94 -11.70
C ASP A 10 5.52 -1.12 -11.93
N SER A 11 6.36 -0.59 -11.07
CA SER A 11 7.81 -0.71 -11.15
C SER A 11 8.30 -1.91 -10.33
N LEU A 12 8.94 -2.86 -11.01
CA LEU A 12 9.56 -4.00 -10.33
C LEU A 12 10.61 -3.54 -9.32
N LEU A 13 11.40 -2.51 -9.66
CA LEU A 13 12.40 -1.96 -8.76
C LEU A 13 11.78 -1.36 -7.51
N SER A 14 10.68 -0.61 -7.67
CA SER A 14 9.98 -0.05 -6.53
C SER A 14 9.40 -1.14 -5.62
N ARG A 15 8.81 -2.20 -6.21
CA ARG A 15 8.32 -3.33 -5.41
C ARG A 15 9.44 -4.00 -4.61
N LYS A 16 10.61 -4.19 -5.25
CA LYS A 16 11.77 -4.75 -4.55
C LYS A 16 12.24 -3.86 -3.40
N THR A 17 12.23 -2.54 -3.61
CA THR A 17 12.63 -1.58 -2.58
C THR A 17 11.70 -1.67 -1.36
N VAL A 18 10.39 -1.73 -1.58
CA VAL A 18 9.43 -1.89 -0.50
C VAL A 18 9.64 -3.22 0.22
N ARG A 19 9.77 -4.30 -0.54
CA ARG A 19 9.97 -5.64 0.03
C ARG A 19 11.22 -5.69 0.93
N LYS A 20 12.31 -5.07 0.49
CA LYS A 20 13.55 -5.03 1.28
C LYS A 20 13.42 -4.17 2.53
N ALA A 21 12.54 -3.17 2.51
CA ALA A 21 12.32 -2.29 3.66
C ALA A 21 11.42 -2.93 4.72
N LEU A 22 10.70 -3.99 4.38
CA LEU A 22 9.83 -4.67 5.34
C LEU A 22 10.68 -5.31 6.45
N PRO A 23 10.25 -5.19 7.73
CA PRO A 23 10.98 -5.81 8.82
C PRO A 23 11.06 -7.34 8.64
N PRO A 24 12.24 -7.94 8.74
CA PRO A 24 12.37 -9.38 8.53
C PRO A 24 11.65 -10.22 9.59
N GLU A 25 11.41 -9.65 10.76
CA GLU A 25 10.67 -10.32 11.83
C GLU A 25 9.15 -10.31 11.62
N TRP A 26 8.64 -9.50 10.69
CA TRP A 26 7.21 -9.39 10.45
C TRP A 26 6.74 -10.60 9.64
N ASP A 27 5.91 -11.43 10.24
CA ASP A 27 5.42 -12.67 9.63
C ASP A 27 4.30 -12.36 8.65
N ILE A 28 4.61 -12.41 7.35
CA ILE A 28 3.68 -12.02 6.30
C ILE A 28 3.65 -13.03 5.16
N GLU A 29 2.54 -13.04 4.45
CA GLU A 29 2.38 -13.72 3.18
C GLU A 29 2.27 -12.65 2.11
N LEU A 30 3.31 -12.51 1.28
CA LEU A 30 3.46 -11.38 0.37
C LEU A 30 2.95 -11.69 -1.02
N THR A 31 2.14 -10.77 -1.57
CA THR A 31 1.67 -10.77 -2.95
C THR A 31 2.10 -9.46 -3.61
N GLU A 32 2.41 -9.50 -4.90
CA GLU A 32 2.75 -8.31 -5.68
C GLU A 32 1.71 -8.09 -6.77
N ALA A 33 1.38 -6.81 -6.99
CA ALA A 33 0.47 -6.37 -8.04
C ALA A 33 1.15 -5.27 -8.86
N CYS A 34 1.01 -5.30 -10.18
CA CYS A 34 1.66 -4.32 -11.04
C CYS A 34 0.71 -3.28 -11.63
N ASN A 35 -0.56 -3.31 -11.25
CA ASN A 35 -1.54 -2.29 -11.61
C ASN A 35 -2.69 -2.30 -10.61
N GLY A 36 -3.60 -1.33 -10.74
CA GLY A 36 -4.70 -1.19 -9.80
C GLY A 36 -5.72 -2.31 -9.86
N LYS A 37 -5.93 -2.90 -11.05
CA LYS A 37 -6.84 -4.02 -11.19
C LYS A 37 -6.34 -5.25 -10.44
N GLU A 38 -5.04 -5.53 -10.55
CA GLU A 38 -4.42 -6.62 -9.80
C GLU A 38 -4.47 -6.36 -8.29
N ALA A 39 -4.30 -5.09 -7.88
CA ALA A 39 -4.40 -4.73 -6.48
C ALA A 39 -5.80 -5.02 -5.93
N LEU A 40 -6.86 -4.64 -6.66
CA LEU A 40 -8.23 -4.92 -6.25
C LEU A 40 -8.52 -6.42 -6.25
N ALA A 41 -7.98 -7.16 -7.22
CA ALA A 41 -8.14 -8.62 -7.25
C ALA A 41 -7.49 -9.26 -6.02
N ALA A 42 -6.33 -8.77 -5.60
CA ALA A 42 -5.66 -9.26 -4.39
C ALA A 42 -6.51 -8.98 -3.14
N VAL A 43 -7.11 -7.80 -3.03
CA VAL A 43 -8.02 -7.47 -1.93
C VAL A 43 -9.20 -8.43 -1.92
N ALA A 44 -9.82 -8.64 -3.07
CA ALA A 44 -10.99 -9.53 -3.19
C ALA A 44 -10.65 -10.98 -2.84
N ALA A 45 -9.41 -11.39 -3.11
CA ALA A 45 -8.94 -12.75 -2.80
C ALA A 45 -8.47 -12.94 -1.36
N GLY A 46 -8.57 -11.90 -0.50
CA GLY A 46 -8.11 -11.97 0.88
C GLY A 46 -6.59 -11.90 1.04
N LYS A 47 -5.89 -11.37 0.04
CA LYS A 47 -4.42 -11.30 0.03
C LYS A 47 -3.87 -9.96 0.46
N ALA A 48 -4.71 -9.04 0.87
CA ALA A 48 -4.31 -7.68 1.22
C ALA A 48 -5.02 -7.20 2.48
N GLU A 49 -4.65 -7.75 3.61
CA GLU A 49 -5.02 -7.15 4.90
C GLU A 49 -4.31 -5.82 5.06
N VAL A 50 -3.05 -5.74 4.59
CA VAL A 50 -2.30 -4.50 4.43
C VAL A 50 -1.92 -4.35 2.96
N LEU A 51 -2.18 -3.19 2.39
CA LEU A 51 -1.86 -2.86 1.00
C LEU A 51 -0.91 -1.67 0.97
N PHE A 52 0.28 -1.91 0.42
CA PHE A 52 1.21 -0.83 0.08
C PHE A 52 0.91 -0.42 -1.36
N LEU A 53 0.54 0.83 -1.57
CA LEU A 53 -0.07 1.28 -2.81
C LEU A 53 0.65 2.49 -3.38
N ASP A 54 1.16 2.36 -4.61
CA ASP A 54 1.62 3.50 -5.38
C ASP A 54 0.44 4.20 -6.04
N LEU A 55 0.56 5.50 -6.25
CA LEU A 55 -0.53 6.29 -6.86
C LEU A 55 -0.48 6.27 -8.38
N THR A 56 0.69 6.10 -8.98
CA THR A 56 0.86 6.13 -10.43
C THR A 56 1.01 4.71 -10.98
N MET A 57 -0.05 4.17 -11.55
CA MET A 57 -0.07 2.83 -12.14
C MET A 57 -0.94 2.82 -13.39
N PRO A 58 -0.65 1.94 -14.38
CA PRO A 58 -1.50 1.81 -15.56
C PRO A 58 -2.82 1.11 -15.23
N GLU A 59 -3.75 1.21 -16.14
CA GLU A 59 -5.10 0.64 -16.14
C GLU A 59 -6.01 1.22 -15.06
N LEU A 60 -5.62 1.14 -13.79
CA LEU A 60 -6.31 1.78 -12.68
C LEU A 60 -5.23 2.29 -11.73
N ASP A 61 -5.20 3.60 -11.50
CA ASP A 61 -4.22 4.21 -10.62
C ASP A 61 -4.57 4.02 -9.13
N GLY A 62 -3.66 4.45 -8.26
CA GLY A 62 -3.86 4.28 -6.82
C GLY A 62 -5.05 5.06 -6.26
N PHE A 63 -5.36 6.21 -6.83
CA PHE A 63 -6.58 6.96 -6.43
C PHE A 63 -7.82 6.16 -6.75
N GLY A 64 -7.87 5.51 -7.92
CA GLY A 64 -8.99 4.67 -8.31
C GLY A 64 -9.15 3.47 -7.40
N VAL A 65 -8.04 2.84 -7.03
CA VAL A 65 -8.05 1.73 -6.06
C VAL A 65 -8.63 2.20 -4.72
N LEU A 66 -8.14 3.33 -4.20
CA LEU A 66 -8.62 3.87 -2.92
C LEU A 66 -10.11 4.21 -2.95
N ARG A 67 -10.59 4.81 -4.06
CA ARG A 67 -12.02 5.13 -4.20
C ARG A 67 -12.87 3.87 -4.11
N GLN A 68 -12.48 2.82 -4.81
CA GLN A 68 -13.24 1.57 -4.78
C GLN A 68 -13.22 0.91 -3.41
N LEU A 69 -12.08 0.90 -2.74
CA LEU A 69 -11.99 0.36 -1.39
C LEU A 69 -12.84 1.18 -0.40
N HIS A 70 -12.81 2.49 -0.53
CA HIS A 70 -13.61 3.39 0.31
C HIS A 70 -15.11 3.17 0.07
N ASP A 71 -15.53 3.12 -1.19
CA ASP A 71 -16.95 2.97 -1.56
C ASP A 71 -17.52 1.63 -1.12
N HIS A 72 -16.70 0.58 -1.10
CA HIS A 72 -17.10 -0.74 -0.67
C HIS A 72 -16.86 -1.00 0.81
N HIS A 73 -16.45 0.02 1.57
CA HIS A 73 -16.15 -0.10 3.01
C HIS A 73 -15.15 -1.24 3.30
N ALA A 74 -14.15 -1.40 2.45
CA ALA A 74 -13.14 -2.44 2.61
C ALA A 74 -12.34 -2.23 3.90
N LYS A 75 -12.01 -3.33 4.57
CA LYS A 75 -11.26 -3.29 5.83
C LYS A 75 -9.75 -3.30 5.61
N THR A 76 -9.30 -3.32 4.36
CA THR A 76 -7.88 -3.28 4.03
C THR A 76 -7.24 -2.01 4.58
N VAL A 77 -6.12 -2.16 5.26
CA VAL A 77 -5.31 -1.02 5.68
C VAL A 77 -4.44 -0.61 4.52
N VAL A 78 -4.56 0.63 4.06
CA VAL A 78 -3.79 1.13 2.91
C VAL A 78 -2.71 2.08 3.39
N ILE A 79 -1.48 1.79 2.99
CA ILE A 79 -0.33 2.67 3.17
C ILE A 79 0.12 3.09 1.78
N VAL A 80 -0.03 4.37 1.48
CA VAL A 80 0.36 4.91 0.18
C VAL A 80 1.85 5.21 0.19
N ILE A 81 2.57 4.77 -0.85
CA ILE A 81 3.99 5.06 -1.04
C ILE A 81 4.14 5.68 -2.41
N SER A 82 4.46 6.98 -2.47
CA SER A 82 4.44 7.72 -3.72
C SER A 82 5.54 8.76 -3.80
N ALA A 83 5.96 9.05 -5.04
CA ALA A 83 6.86 10.17 -5.33
C ALA A 83 6.12 11.51 -5.47
N ASP A 84 4.79 11.49 -5.51
CA ASP A 84 3.97 12.70 -5.62
C ASP A 84 4.04 13.47 -4.29
N ILE A 85 4.53 14.71 -4.35
CA ILE A 85 4.71 15.57 -3.17
C ILE A 85 3.64 16.66 -3.06
N GLN A 86 2.63 16.64 -3.93
CA GLN A 86 1.59 17.68 -3.91
C GLN A 86 0.67 17.50 -2.71
N PRO A 87 0.39 18.59 -1.97
CA PRO A 87 -0.50 18.51 -0.80
C PRO A 87 -1.90 18.01 -1.14
N GLU A 88 -2.39 18.31 -2.35
CA GLU A 88 -3.70 17.86 -2.81
C GLU A 88 -3.78 16.34 -2.90
N ALA A 89 -2.71 15.70 -3.40
CA ALA A 89 -2.66 14.24 -3.48
C ALA A 89 -2.72 13.62 -2.08
N ARG A 90 -1.95 14.16 -1.14
CA ARG A 90 -1.93 13.68 0.24
C ARG A 90 -3.31 13.83 0.89
N LYS A 91 -3.95 15.00 0.75
CA LYS A 91 -5.27 15.25 1.32
C LYS A 91 -6.31 14.29 0.74
N LEU A 92 -6.24 14.05 -0.57
CA LEU A 92 -7.20 13.18 -1.24
C LEU A 92 -7.07 11.73 -0.73
N VAL A 93 -5.85 11.19 -0.65
CA VAL A 93 -5.68 9.82 -0.17
C VAL A 93 -6.08 9.66 1.28
N GLU A 94 -5.82 10.66 2.12
CA GLU A 94 -6.27 10.64 3.51
C GLU A 94 -7.80 10.65 3.60
N SER A 95 -8.46 11.48 2.79
CA SER A 95 -9.92 11.54 2.74
C SER A 95 -10.54 10.23 2.25
N LEU A 96 -9.82 9.47 1.45
CA LEU A 96 -10.27 8.17 0.95
C LEU A 96 -9.90 7.01 1.88
N GLY A 97 -9.38 7.30 3.06
CA GLY A 97 -9.17 6.31 4.10
C GLY A 97 -7.79 5.69 4.16
N ALA A 98 -6.79 6.23 3.44
CA ALA A 98 -5.42 5.76 3.59
C ALA A 98 -4.94 5.99 5.02
N PHE A 99 -4.30 4.97 5.62
CA PHE A 99 -3.79 5.08 6.98
C PHE A 99 -2.60 6.03 7.05
N ARG A 100 -1.71 5.95 6.06
CA ARG A 100 -0.48 6.75 6.04
C ARG A 100 -0.06 7.02 4.60
N PHE A 101 0.60 8.15 4.39
CA PHE A 101 1.24 8.52 3.14
C PHE A 101 2.75 8.61 3.37
N LEU A 102 3.53 7.76 2.69
CA LEU A 102 4.98 7.78 2.78
C LEU A 102 5.56 8.21 1.44
N HIS A 103 6.54 9.12 1.48
CA HIS A 103 7.20 9.60 0.27
C HIS A 103 8.29 8.62 -0.17
N LYS A 104 8.46 8.48 -1.49
CA LYS A 104 9.64 7.83 -2.06
C LYS A 104 10.82 8.82 -2.01
N PRO A 105 12.04 8.36 -1.76
CA PRO A 105 12.45 6.98 -1.50
C PRO A 105 11.99 6.54 -0.11
N LEU A 106 11.50 5.28 -0.03
CA LEU A 106 10.99 4.73 1.22
C LEU A 106 12.11 4.56 2.24
N GLN A 107 11.88 5.07 3.45
CA GLN A 107 12.81 4.93 4.57
C GLN A 107 12.36 3.77 5.45
N PRO A 108 13.21 2.75 5.69
CA PRO A 108 12.83 1.59 6.51
C PRO A 108 12.35 1.98 7.91
N ASP A 109 12.92 3.01 8.51
CA ASP A 109 12.52 3.45 9.85
C ASP A 109 11.11 4.03 9.85
N GLN A 110 10.72 4.77 8.79
CA GLN A 110 9.36 5.29 8.66
C GLN A 110 8.35 4.17 8.48
N LEU A 111 8.72 3.15 7.70
CA LEU A 111 7.87 1.99 7.50
C LEU A 111 7.69 1.23 8.79
N ARG A 112 8.77 0.97 9.51
CA ARG A 112 8.71 0.29 10.81
C ARG A 112 7.84 1.06 11.80
N GLN A 113 7.97 2.38 11.86
CA GLN A 113 7.14 3.21 12.73
C GLN A 113 5.67 3.13 12.34
N THR A 114 5.37 3.16 11.05
CA THR A 114 3.99 3.03 10.55
C THR A 114 3.37 1.70 10.99
N LEU A 115 4.13 0.61 10.88
CA LEU A 115 3.65 -0.71 11.30
C LEU A 115 3.47 -0.79 12.81
N ALA A 116 4.34 -0.14 13.57
CA ALA A 116 4.19 -0.05 15.03
C ALA A 116 2.93 0.75 15.40
N ASP A 117 2.66 1.83 14.69
CA ASP A 117 1.45 2.65 14.91
C ASP A 117 0.18 1.86 14.60
N LEU A 118 0.25 0.88 13.70
CA LEU A 118 -0.86 -0.03 13.39
C LEU A 118 -0.99 -1.18 14.40
N GLY A 119 -0.04 -1.32 15.33
CA GLY A 119 -0.03 -2.45 16.25
C GLY A 119 0.47 -3.75 15.65
N LEU A 120 1.16 -3.70 14.51
CA LEU A 120 1.65 -4.88 13.80
C LEU A 120 3.11 -5.23 14.15
N LEU A 121 3.77 -4.33 14.82
CA LEU A 121 5.12 -4.55 15.35
C LEU A 121 5.20 -4.09 16.80
#